data_b2736605c79b526662824e4d0cf63ccc
#
_entry.id   b2736605c79b526662824e4d0cf63ccc
#
_cell.length_a   1.000
_cell.length_b   1.000
_cell.length_c   1.000
_cell.angle_alpha   90.00
_cell.angle_beta   90.00
_cell.angle_gamma   90.00
#
_symmetry.space_group_name_H-M   'P 1'
#
loop_
_entity.id
_entity.type
_entity.pdbx_description
1 polymer ?
#
loop_
_entity_poly.entity_id
_entity_poly.type
_entity_poly.pdbx_seq_one_letter_code
_entity_poly.pdbx_strand_id
1 'polypeptide(L)'
;MTYDTVLLSLGFFAFCGGLIDAAVGGGGLVQIPALLHTLPQHSMTTVLGTNKLAVWAGTVSSIFRYVNKIQLVWKLLIPTMLSAFIFAFVGAMTIAHIPKHLMSYLVLFLLIFMAVYTFLKKDLGTHSRYVNCGAKEIALGIFFGGLIGFYDGVFGPGSGSFLLFLFVKGFGFDFLNASASAKIVNIGTFSSALLFFIPTGHVLWEIGLMIAVCNVLGAFVGVFLALRYGSQFIRIFFLFLLVFLIIRMGLSIV
;
A
#
# COMPACT_ATOMS: atom_id res chain seq x y z
N MET A 1 6.19 -20.00 -21.71
CA MET A 1 5.00 -19.12 -21.80
C MET A 1 5.19 -18.23 -23.02
N THR A 2 4.17 -18.06 -23.84
CA THR A 2 4.21 -17.09 -24.93
C THR A 2 4.22 -15.67 -24.35
N TYR A 3 4.77 -14.70 -25.04
CA TYR A 3 4.84 -13.30 -24.62
C TYR A 3 3.45 -12.76 -24.21
N ASP A 4 2.42 -13.10 -24.98
CA ASP A 4 1.03 -12.69 -24.74
C ASP A 4 0.46 -13.26 -23.42
N THR A 5 0.76 -14.52 -23.08
CA THR A 5 0.29 -15.12 -21.82
C THR A 5 0.95 -14.47 -20.60
N VAL A 6 2.21 -14.01 -20.74
CA VAL A 6 2.92 -13.26 -19.70
C VAL A 6 2.25 -11.90 -19.47
N LEU A 7 1.97 -11.15 -20.54
CA LEU A 7 1.32 -9.85 -20.45
C LEU A 7 -0.09 -9.94 -19.87
N LEU A 8 -0.89 -10.93 -20.29
CA LEU A 8 -2.23 -11.17 -19.74
C LEU A 8 -2.20 -11.49 -18.24
N SER A 9 -1.26 -12.34 -17.83
CA SER A 9 -1.10 -12.68 -16.39
C SER A 9 -0.70 -11.46 -15.56
N LEU A 10 0.25 -10.65 -16.03
CA LEU A 10 0.66 -9.42 -15.38
C LEU A 10 -0.48 -8.41 -15.29
N GLY A 11 -1.27 -8.26 -16.36
CA GLY A 11 -2.46 -7.40 -16.36
C GLY A 11 -3.50 -7.84 -15.34
N PHE A 12 -3.77 -9.14 -15.24
CA PHE A 12 -4.69 -9.69 -14.25
C PHE A 12 -4.21 -9.44 -12.81
N PHE A 13 -2.94 -9.72 -12.51
CA PHE A 13 -2.38 -9.47 -11.18
C PHE A 13 -2.31 -7.98 -10.86
N ALA A 14 -2.08 -7.12 -11.85
CA ALA A 14 -2.10 -5.67 -11.68
C ALA A 14 -3.52 -5.16 -11.39
N PHE A 15 -4.54 -5.68 -12.07
CA PHE A 15 -5.94 -5.38 -11.76
C PHE A 15 -6.31 -5.79 -10.34
N CYS A 16 -6.00 -7.04 -9.95
CA CYS A 16 -6.22 -7.52 -8.57
C CYS A 16 -5.46 -6.68 -7.55
N GLY A 17 -4.20 -6.33 -7.86
CA GLY A 17 -3.37 -5.46 -7.03
C GLY A 17 -3.99 -4.09 -6.83
N GLY A 18 -4.48 -3.46 -7.90
CA GLY A 18 -5.16 -2.17 -7.83
C GLY A 18 -6.46 -2.21 -7.02
N LEU A 19 -7.27 -3.26 -7.22
CA LEU A 19 -8.52 -3.47 -6.47
C LEU A 19 -8.25 -3.59 -4.97
N ILE A 20 -7.32 -4.47 -4.59
CA ILE A 20 -6.94 -4.70 -3.20
C ILE A 20 -6.32 -3.44 -2.61
N ASP A 21 -5.39 -2.81 -3.35
CA ASP A 21 -4.72 -1.61 -2.88
C ASP A 21 -5.71 -0.48 -2.61
N ALA A 22 -6.63 -0.23 -3.52
CA ALA A 22 -7.62 0.82 -3.39
C ALA A 22 -8.55 0.64 -2.18
N ALA A 23 -8.93 -0.59 -1.85
CA ALA A 23 -9.82 -0.89 -0.74
C ALA A 23 -9.11 -0.94 0.62
N VAL A 24 -7.99 -1.67 0.72
CA VAL A 24 -7.37 -2.01 2.02
C VAL A 24 -5.87 -1.78 2.08
N GLY A 25 -5.25 -1.34 0.97
CA GLY A 25 -3.80 -1.29 0.85
C GLY A 25 -3.20 -2.70 0.65
N GLY A 26 -1.96 -2.75 0.22
CA GLY A 26 -1.25 -4.04 0.09
C GLY A 26 -1.32 -4.68 -1.28
N GLY A 27 -1.78 -3.99 -2.32
CA GLY A 27 -1.78 -4.49 -3.71
C GLY A 27 -0.42 -4.95 -4.20
N GLY A 28 0.65 -4.31 -3.75
CA GLY A 28 2.03 -4.72 -4.04
C GLY A 28 2.37 -6.14 -3.58
N LEU A 29 1.72 -6.64 -2.53
CA LEU A 29 1.93 -8.02 -2.03
C LEU A 29 1.42 -9.09 -3.01
N VAL A 30 0.50 -8.73 -3.88
CA VAL A 30 0.00 -9.60 -4.95
C VAL A 30 0.78 -9.36 -6.24
N GLN A 31 1.02 -8.11 -6.59
CA GLN A 31 1.60 -7.70 -7.87
C GLN A 31 3.12 -7.96 -7.95
N ILE A 32 3.88 -7.69 -6.88
CA ILE A 32 5.34 -7.85 -6.89
C ILE A 32 5.78 -9.29 -7.12
N PRO A 33 5.23 -10.32 -6.45
CA PRO A 33 5.59 -11.70 -6.75
C PRO A 33 5.24 -12.14 -8.18
N ALA A 34 4.15 -11.63 -8.73
CA ALA A 34 3.82 -11.89 -10.14
C ALA A 34 4.88 -11.30 -11.08
N LEU A 35 5.31 -10.06 -10.81
CA LEU A 35 6.40 -9.42 -11.56
C LEU A 35 7.73 -10.17 -11.42
N LEU A 36 8.09 -10.60 -10.20
CA LEU A 36 9.33 -11.36 -9.96
C LEU A 36 9.34 -12.71 -10.68
N HIS A 37 8.18 -13.37 -10.75
CA HIS A 37 8.05 -14.65 -11.44
C HIS A 37 8.12 -14.50 -12.96
N THR A 38 7.56 -13.42 -13.50
CA THR A 38 7.49 -13.19 -14.96
C THR A 38 8.71 -12.46 -15.51
N LEU A 39 9.46 -11.76 -14.67
CA LEU A 39 10.63 -10.95 -15.04
C LEU A 39 11.88 -11.37 -14.24
N PRO A 40 12.26 -12.66 -14.25
CA PRO A 40 13.37 -13.17 -13.43
C PRO A 40 14.73 -12.57 -13.82
N GLN A 41 14.86 -12.08 -15.06
CA GLN A 41 16.08 -11.46 -15.59
C GLN A 41 16.34 -10.05 -15.04
N HIS A 42 15.34 -9.39 -14.44
CA HIS A 42 15.46 -8.03 -13.93
C HIS A 42 15.81 -8.00 -12.45
N SER A 43 16.54 -6.97 -12.04
CA SER A 43 16.88 -6.75 -10.64
C SER A 43 15.62 -6.49 -9.80
N MET A 44 15.67 -6.83 -8.51
CA MET A 44 14.60 -6.54 -7.56
C MET A 44 14.24 -5.05 -7.55
N THR A 45 15.24 -4.17 -7.65
CA THR A 45 15.06 -2.71 -7.70
C THR A 45 14.22 -2.30 -8.91
N THR A 46 14.50 -2.87 -10.08
CA THR A 46 13.75 -2.60 -11.32
C THR A 46 12.30 -3.10 -11.22
N VAL A 47 12.10 -4.29 -10.65
CA VAL A 47 10.74 -4.82 -10.42
C VAL A 47 9.96 -3.91 -9.46
N LEU A 48 10.58 -3.46 -8.36
CA LEU A 48 9.94 -2.56 -7.40
C LEU A 48 9.63 -1.19 -8.00
N GLY A 49 10.56 -0.61 -8.76
CA GLY A 49 10.34 0.67 -9.44
C GLY A 49 9.20 0.60 -10.46
N THR A 50 9.16 -0.48 -11.26
CA THR A 50 8.08 -0.73 -12.23
C THR A 50 6.73 -0.90 -11.52
N ASN A 51 6.69 -1.66 -10.42
CA ASN A 51 5.48 -1.79 -9.60
C ASN A 51 5.04 -0.44 -9.00
N LYS A 52 5.98 0.40 -8.54
CA LYS A 52 5.66 1.72 -7.98
C LYS A 52 4.94 2.62 -8.99
N LEU A 53 5.31 2.57 -10.27
CA LEU A 53 4.61 3.31 -11.31
C LEU A 53 3.14 2.87 -11.42
N ALA A 54 2.88 1.57 -11.42
CA ALA A 54 1.52 1.04 -11.52
C ALA A 54 0.66 1.40 -10.31
N VAL A 55 1.15 1.16 -9.08
CA VAL A 55 0.38 1.46 -7.86
C VAL A 55 0.23 2.96 -7.64
N TRP A 56 1.19 3.78 -8.07
CA TRP A 56 1.06 5.24 -8.07
C TRP A 56 -0.14 5.68 -8.92
N ALA A 57 -0.25 5.20 -10.15
CA ALA A 57 -1.35 5.53 -11.06
C ALA A 57 -2.71 5.10 -10.48
N GLY A 58 -2.81 3.88 -9.93
CA GLY A 58 -4.01 3.39 -9.26
C GLY A 58 -4.38 4.20 -8.03
N THR A 59 -3.38 4.62 -7.24
CA THR A 59 -3.59 5.45 -6.05
C THR A 59 -4.09 6.85 -6.40
N VAL A 60 -3.51 7.50 -7.44
CA VAL A 60 -4.01 8.77 -7.97
C VAL A 60 -5.48 8.65 -8.36
N SER A 61 -5.84 7.61 -9.14
CA SER A 61 -7.22 7.33 -9.52
C SER A 61 -8.15 7.14 -8.31
N SER A 62 -7.68 6.47 -7.26
CA SER A 62 -8.42 6.23 -6.03
C SER A 62 -8.69 7.53 -5.26
N ILE A 63 -7.67 8.39 -5.12
CA ILE A 63 -7.76 9.67 -4.39
C ILE A 63 -8.83 10.56 -5.00
N PHE A 64 -8.86 10.75 -6.32
CA PHE A 64 -9.86 11.59 -6.98
C PHE A 64 -11.30 11.20 -6.65
N ARG A 65 -11.55 9.93 -6.32
CA ARG A 65 -12.88 9.43 -5.95
C ARG A 65 -13.15 9.54 -4.46
N TYR A 66 -12.15 9.25 -3.64
CA TYR A 66 -12.30 9.34 -2.18
C TYR A 66 -12.46 10.78 -1.71
N VAL A 67 -11.68 11.74 -2.21
CA VAL A 67 -11.69 13.15 -1.78
C VAL A 67 -13.07 13.79 -1.91
N ASN A 68 -13.85 13.42 -2.93
CA ASN A 68 -15.18 13.96 -3.15
C ASN A 68 -16.28 13.28 -2.31
N LYS A 69 -15.99 12.22 -1.57
CA LYS A 69 -16.97 11.40 -0.86
C LYS A 69 -16.67 11.24 0.63
N ILE A 70 -15.47 11.55 1.07
CA ILE A 70 -14.98 11.30 2.43
C ILE A 70 -14.37 12.56 3.01
N GLN A 71 -14.68 12.82 4.28
CA GLN A 71 -14.09 13.95 5.01
C GLN A 71 -12.69 13.61 5.50
N LEU A 72 -11.70 14.20 4.87
CA LEU A 72 -10.28 13.99 5.19
C LEU A 72 -9.79 15.01 6.22
N VAL A 73 -9.02 14.56 7.20
CA VAL A 73 -8.42 15.42 8.25
C VAL A 73 -7.06 15.92 7.75
N TRP A 74 -7.06 16.93 6.88
CA TRP A 74 -5.86 17.45 6.21
C TRP A 74 -4.76 17.92 7.17
N LYS A 75 -5.12 18.45 8.35
CA LYS A 75 -4.16 18.86 9.40
C LYS A 75 -3.29 17.71 9.88
N LEU A 76 -3.80 16.49 9.87
CA LEU A 76 -3.05 15.28 10.21
C LEU A 76 -2.34 14.70 8.97
N LEU A 77 -3.03 14.67 7.82
CA LEU A 77 -2.57 13.96 6.64
C LEU A 77 -1.37 14.63 5.97
N ILE A 78 -1.36 15.99 5.88
CA ILE A 78 -0.26 16.70 5.22
C ILE A 78 1.08 16.48 5.94
N PRO A 79 1.22 16.72 7.25
CA PRO A 79 2.50 16.47 7.93
C PRO A 79 2.91 14.99 7.91
N THR A 80 1.93 14.07 8.03
CA THR A 80 2.19 12.62 7.94
C THR A 80 2.73 12.26 6.54
N MET A 81 2.10 12.78 5.48
CA MET A 81 2.51 12.53 4.10
C MET A 81 3.90 13.10 3.80
N LEU A 82 4.19 14.34 4.25
CA LEU A 82 5.50 14.96 4.04
C LEU A 82 6.61 14.17 4.73
N SER A 83 6.40 13.76 5.97
CA SER A 83 7.34 12.88 6.68
C SER A 83 7.52 11.56 5.93
N ALA A 84 6.43 10.91 5.56
CA ALA A 84 6.46 9.65 4.81
C ALA A 84 7.18 9.81 3.45
N PHE A 85 6.98 10.93 2.76
CA PHE A 85 7.66 11.25 1.51
C PHE A 85 9.19 11.31 1.70
N ILE A 86 9.67 12.09 2.69
CA ILE A 86 11.10 12.26 2.95
C ILE A 86 11.74 10.91 3.28
N PHE A 87 11.14 10.17 4.20
CA PHE A 87 11.69 8.90 4.64
C PHE A 87 11.55 7.79 3.59
N ALA A 88 10.55 7.84 2.69
CA ALA A 88 10.46 6.92 1.57
C ALA A 88 11.59 7.13 0.56
N PHE A 89 12.01 8.37 0.33
CA PHE A 89 13.19 8.65 -0.51
C PHE A 89 14.46 8.03 0.09
N VAL A 90 14.67 8.26 1.39
CA VAL A 90 15.80 7.67 2.12
C VAL A 90 15.73 6.14 2.07
N GLY A 91 14.54 5.55 2.26
CA GLY A 91 14.33 4.11 2.14
C GLY A 91 14.67 3.56 0.75
N ALA A 92 14.25 4.24 -0.31
CA ALA A 92 14.56 3.84 -1.68
C ALA A 92 16.08 3.86 -1.98
N MET A 93 16.81 4.81 -1.43
CA MET A 93 18.28 4.87 -1.54
C MET A 93 18.97 3.71 -0.81
N THR A 94 18.39 3.18 0.24
CA THR A 94 18.99 2.14 1.09
C THR A 94 18.61 0.71 0.69
N ILE A 95 17.77 0.53 -0.33
CA ILE A 95 17.24 -0.79 -0.74
C ILE A 95 18.30 -1.84 -1.00
N ALA A 96 19.47 -1.45 -1.53
CA ALA A 96 20.58 -2.36 -1.86
C ALA A 96 21.29 -2.91 -0.61
N HIS A 97 21.14 -2.28 0.55
CA HIS A 97 21.91 -2.57 1.77
C HIS A 97 21.13 -3.40 2.79
N ILE A 98 19.81 -3.57 2.61
CA ILE A 98 18.98 -4.27 3.61
C ILE A 98 18.74 -5.72 3.22
N PRO A 99 19.06 -6.69 4.11
CA PRO A 99 18.81 -8.11 3.86
C PRO A 99 17.31 -8.40 3.71
N LYS A 100 16.92 -9.01 2.59
CA LYS A 100 15.50 -9.32 2.28
C LYS A 100 14.84 -10.20 3.35
N HIS A 101 15.54 -11.18 3.91
CA HIS A 101 14.97 -12.09 4.89
C HIS A 101 14.57 -11.38 6.19
N LEU A 102 15.40 -10.44 6.67
CA LEU A 102 15.06 -9.66 7.87
C LEU A 102 13.77 -8.87 7.67
N MET A 103 13.61 -8.26 6.49
CA MET A 103 12.41 -7.51 6.15
C MET A 103 11.18 -8.41 6.04
N SER A 104 11.32 -9.62 5.50
CA SER A 104 10.23 -10.59 5.40
C SER A 104 9.73 -11.03 6.79
N TYR A 105 10.62 -11.30 7.74
CA TYR A 105 10.23 -11.63 9.12
C TYR A 105 9.52 -10.48 9.82
N LEU A 106 10.02 -9.24 9.67
CA LEU A 106 9.39 -8.05 10.25
C LEU A 106 7.96 -7.87 9.70
N VAL A 107 7.80 -7.99 8.38
CA VAL A 107 6.49 -7.88 7.73
C VAL A 107 5.54 -8.96 8.21
N LEU A 108 5.99 -10.21 8.26
CA LEU A 108 5.17 -11.32 8.75
C LEU A 108 4.71 -11.08 10.19
N PHE A 109 5.62 -10.65 11.07
CA PHE A 109 5.26 -10.30 12.46
C PHE A 109 4.20 -9.19 12.52
N LEU A 110 4.37 -8.11 11.76
CA LEU A 110 3.42 -7.00 11.72
C LEU A 110 2.05 -7.41 11.15
N LEU A 111 2.03 -8.26 10.12
CA LEU A 111 0.78 -8.79 9.54
C LEU A 111 0.03 -9.65 10.56
N ILE A 112 0.73 -10.55 11.28
CA ILE A 112 0.14 -11.37 12.33
C ILE A 112 -0.42 -10.48 13.46
N PHE A 113 0.36 -9.50 13.93
CA PHE A 113 -0.07 -8.55 14.95
C PHE A 113 -1.34 -7.80 14.53
N MET A 114 -1.39 -7.26 13.31
CA MET A 114 -2.56 -6.56 12.78
C MET A 114 -3.78 -7.49 12.66
N ALA A 115 -3.58 -8.72 12.18
CA ALA A 115 -4.65 -9.69 12.02
C ALA A 115 -5.26 -10.07 13.37
N VAL A 116 -4.45 -10.47 14.34
CA VAL A 116 -4.88 -10.83 15.69
C VAL A 116 -5.59 -9.66 16.37
N TYR A 117 -4.99 -8.46 16.31
CA TYR A 117 -5.58 -7.27 16.92
C TYR A 117 -6.94 -6.91 16.31
N THR A 118 -7.06 -6.92 14.98
CA THR A 118 -8.30 -6.58 14.26
C THR A 118 -9.38 -7.64 14.49
N PHE A 119 -8.99 -8.92 14.60
CA PHE A 119 -9.91 -10.03 14.87
C PHE A 119 -10.49 -9.95 16.29
N LEU A 120 -9.63 -9.72 17.30
CA LEU A 120 -10.05 -9.65 18.70
C LEU A 120 -10.91 -8.42 19.00
N LYS A 121 -10.66 -7.30 18.34
CA LYS A 121 -11.40 -6.04 18.54
C LYS A 121 -12.50 -5.88 17.49
N LYS A 122 -13.68 -6.50 17.74
CA LYS A 122 -14.82 -6.54 16.80
C LYS A 122 -15.32 -5.14 16.39
N ASP A 123 -15.22 -4.16 17.29
CA ASP A 123 -15.68 -2.78 17.04
C ASP A 123 -14.60 -1.88 16.44
N LEU A 124 -13.40 -2.42 16.17
CA LEU A 124 -12.31 -1.65 15.60
C LEU A 124 -12.67 -1.13 14.22
N GLY A 125 -12.65 0.21 14.06
CA GLY A 125 -12.84 0.87 12.77
C GLY A 125 -14.22 0.71 12.14
N THR A 126 -15.24 0.25 12.89
CA THR A 126 -16.62 0.20 12.39
C THR A 126 -17.27 1.58 12.38
N HIS A 127 -16.89 2.43 13.33
CA HIS A 127 -17.37 3.81 13.45
C HIS A 127 -16.19 4.74 13.65
N SER A 128 -16.23 5.90 13.00
CA SER A 128 -15.26 6.98 13.22
C SER A 128 -15.47 7.59 14.61
N ARG A 129 -14.37 7.71 15.37
CA ARG A 129 -14.36 8.55 16.55
C ARG A 129 -14.00 9.98 16.15
N TYR A 130 -14.49 10.96 16.91
CA TYR A 130 -14.05 12.33 16.69
C TYR A 130 -12.54 12.43 16.92
N VAL A 131 -11.81 12.76 15.86
CA VAL A 131 -10.35 12.91 15.92
C VAL A 131 -10.04 14.33 16.36
N ASN A 132 -9.70 14.50 17.63
CA ASN A 132 -9.13 15.76 18.09
C ASN A 132 -7.70 15.85 17.54
N CYS A 133 -7.51 16.68 16.51
CA CYS A 133 -6.23 16.81 15.81
C CYS A 133 -5.33 17.81 16.57
N GLY A 134 -4.81 17.39 17.73
CA GLY A 134 -3.86 18.14 18.53
C GLY A 134 -2.40 17.92 18.10
N ALA A 135 -1.48 18.59 18.78
CA ALA A 135 -0.05 18.46 18.49
C ALA A 135 0.48 17.03 18.67
N LYS A 136 -0.09 16.28 19.62
CA LYS A 136 0.27 14.88 19.88
C LYS A 136 -0.08 13.97 18.70
N GLU A 137 -1.28 14.11 18.15
CA GLU A 137 -1.74 13.30 17.02
C GLU A 137 -0.89 13.61 15.77
N ILE A 138 -0.56 14.89 15.55
CA ILE A 138 0.32 15.30 14.44
C ILE A 138 1.72 14.71 14.64
N ALA A 139 2.30 14.79 15.84
CA ALA A 139 3.61 14.22 16.12
C ALA A 139 3.65 12.69 15.92
N LEU A 140 2.61 11.98 16.35
CA LEU A 140 2.46 10.54 16.08
C LEU A 140 2.33 10.25 14.58
N GLY A 141 1.57 11.08 13.85
CA GLY A 141 1.43 10.98 12.39
C GLY A 141 2.77 11.15 11.70
N ILE A 142 3.56 12.16 12.06
CA ILE A 142 4.91 12.41 11.52
C ILE A 142 5.82 11.21 11.83
N PHE A 143 5.87 10.75 13.05
CA PHE A 143 6.74 9.65 13.47
C PHE A 143 6.41 8.33 12.76
N PHE A 144 5.16 7.86 12.86
CA PHE A 144 4.77 6.60 12.24
C PHE A 144 4.66 6.71 10.72
N GLY A 145 4.23 7.87 10.19
CA GLY A 145 4.25 8.14 8.76
C GLY A 145 5.65 8.05 8.18
N GLY A 146 6.65 8.62 8.86
CA GLY A 146 8.06 8.50 8.48
C GLY A 146 8.56 7.05 8.54
N LEU A 147 8.26 6.33 9.60
CA LEU A 147 8.66 4.93 9.77
C LEU A 147 8.07 4.02 8.68
N ILE A 148 6.76 4.15 8.42
CA ILE A 148 6.08 3.40 7.36
C ILE A 148 6.56 3.86 5.98
N GLY A 149 6.82 5.17 5.81
CA GLY A 149 7.38 5.72 4.58
C GLY A 149 8.75 5.14 4.26
N PHE A 150 9.65 5.07 5.24
CA PHE A 150 10.96 4.42 5.09
C PHE A 150 10.81 2.97 4.64
N TYR A 151 9.96 2.21 5.34
CA TYR A 151 9.65 0.83 4.95
C TYR A 151 9.12 0.75 3.52
N ASP A 152 8.23 1.67 3.13
CA ASP A 152 7.63 1.71 1.79
C ASP A 152 8.66 2.02 0.69
N GLY A 153 9.65 2.84 1.00
CA GLY A 153 10.79 3.12 0.13
C GLY A 153 11.72 1.93 -0.07
N VAL A 154 12.02 1.22 1.02
CA VAL A 154 12.92 0.04 1.00
C VAL A 154 12.26 -1.15 0.32
N PHE A 155 11.01 -1.45 0.64
CA PHE A 155 10.37 -2.70 0.22
C PHE A 155 8.97 -2.47 -0.35
N GLY A 156 8.10 -1.76 0.34
CA GLY A 156 6.80 -1.28 -0.12
C GLY A 156 5.61 -2.20 0.08
N PRO A 157 5.67 -3.53 -0.16
CA PRO A 157 4.51 -4.39 -0.07
C PRO A 157 3.83 -4.32 1.31
N GLY A 158 2.54 -3.98 1.36
CA GLY A 158 1.78 -3.89 2.61
C GLY A 158 1.83 -2.54 3.33
N SER A 159 2.62 -1.57 2.88
CA SER A 159 2.69 -0.23 3.50
C SER A 159 1.32 0.44 3.62
N GLY A 160 0.47 0.30 2.60
CA GLY A 160 -0.90 0.78 2.65
C GLY A 160 -1.75 0.13 3.73
N SER A 161 -1.57 -1.16 4.00
CA SER A 161 -2.24 -1.87 5.10
C SER A 161 -1.73 -1.40 6.46
N PHE A 162 -0.43 -1.11 6.59
CA PHE A 162 0.14 -0.54 7.81
C PHE A 162 -0.39 0.86 8.09
N LEU A 163 -0.47 1.73 7.07
CA LEU A 163 -1.08 3.05 7.18
C LEU A 163 -2.55 2.96 7.55
N LEU A 164 -3.31 2.07 6.89
CA LEU A 164 -4.72 1.85 7.22
C LEU A 164 -4.87 1.46 8.69
N PHE A 165 -4.09 0.48 9.15
CA PHE A 165 -4.11 0.05 10.55
C PHE A 165 -3.70 1.18 11.51
N LEU A 166 -2.69 1.97 11.17
CA LEU A 166 -2.30 3.16 11.94
C LEU A 166 -3.46 4.14 12.08
N PHE A 167 -4.18 4.45 10.98
CA PHE A 167 -5.30 5.38 11.03
C PHE A 167 -6.47 4.83 11.85
N VAL A 168 -6.78 3.55 11.72
CA VAL A 168 -7.85 2.90 12.50
C VAL A 168 -7.48 2.81 13.98
N LYS A 169 -6.30 2.26 14.30
CA LYS A 169 -5.89 2.00 15.68
C LYS A 169 -5.33 3.22 16.38
N GLY A 170 -4.50 3.99 15.69
CA GLY A 170 -3.77 5.12 16.25
C GLY A 170 -4.63 6.38 16.38
N PHE A 171 -5.49 6.63 15.39
CA PHE A 171 -6.29 7.86 15.33
C PHE A 171 -7.79 7.63 15.45
N GLY A 172 -8.27 6.39 15.50
CA GLY A 172 -9.69 6.06 15.71
C GLY A 172 -10.59 6.30 14.48
N PHE A 173 -10.01 6.31 13.27
CA PHE A 173 -10.79 6.39 12.04
C PHE A 173 -11.56 5.08 11.83
N ASP A 174 -12.71 5.16 11.17
CA ASP A 174 -13.32 3.96 10.59
C ASP A 174 -12.49 3.45 9.40
N PHE A 175 -12.73 2.20 8.99
CA PHE A 175 -11.93 1.57 7.93
C PHE A 175 -12.01 2.31 6.59
N LEU A 176 -13.16 2.93 6.26
CA LEU A 176 -13.33 3.67 5.01
C LEU A 176 -12.51 4.97 5.01
N ASN A 177 -12.62 5.77 6.09
CA ASN A 177 -11.82 6.99 6.25
C ASN A 177 -10.32 6.67 6.36
N ALA A 178 -9.96 5.59 7.05
CA ALA A 178 -8.58 5.12 7.16
C ALA A 178 -8.01 4.70 5.80
N SER A 179 -8.78 3.98 4.98
CA SER A 179 -8.37 3.59 3.63
C SER A 179 -8.09 4.81 2.76
N ALA A 180 -9.02 5.78 2.74
CA ALA A 180 -8.85 7.02 1.99
C ALA A 180 -7.63 7.82 2.47
N SER A 181 -7.44 7.93 3.80
CA SER A 181 -6.30 8.62 4.42
C SER A 181 -4.97 7.96 4.08
N ALA A 182 -4.92 6.63 4.10
CA ALA A 182 -3.74 5.87 3.70
C ALA A 182 -3.34 6.14 2.24
N LYS A 183 -4.30 6.34 1.32
CA LYS A 183 -4.01 6.70 -0.07
C LYS A 183 -3.36 8.07 -0.21
N ILE A 184 -3.77 9.05 0.61
CA ILE A 184 -3.14 10.37 0.63
C ILE A 184 -1.66 10.26 1.03
N VAL A 185 -1.35 9.46 2.05
CA VAL A 185 0.05 9.25 2.46
C VAL A 185 0.81 8.44 1.41
N ASN A 186 0.20 7.39 0.86
CA ASN A 186 0.83 6.52 -0.14
C ASN A 186 1.18 7.26 -1.45
N ILE A 187 0.39 8.26 -1.88
CA ILE A 187 0.81 9.04 -3.05
C ILE A 187 2.12 9.78 -2.79
N GLY A 188 2.31 10.26 -1.57
CA GLY A 188 3.59 10.85 -1.15
C GLY A 188 4.74 9.85 -1.23
N THR A 189 4.59 8.68 -0.63
CA THR A 189 5.65 7.66 -0.60
C THR A 189 5.94 7.09 -2.00
N PHE A 190 4.92 6.84 -2.81
CA PHE A 190 5.11 6.32 -4.18
C PHE A 190 5.73 7.35 -5.10
N SER A 191 5.32 8.64 -5.00
CA SER A 191 5.95 9.74 -5.74
C SER A 191 7.42 9.88 -5.37
N SER A 192 7.72 9.81 -4.08
CA SER A 192 9.08 9.88 -3.55
C SER A 192 9.96 8.74 -4.06
N ALA A 193 9.46 7.50 -4.01
CA ALA A 193 10.17 6.34 -4.53
C ALA A 193 10.41 6.44 -6.05
N LEU A 194 9.43 6.95 -6.82
CA LEU A 194 9.57 7.16 -8.27
C LEU A 194 10.61 8.24 -8.59
N LEU A 195 10.74 9.29 -7.77
CA LEU A 195 11.80 10.29 -7.91
C LEU A 195 13.21 9.69 -7.78
N PHE A 196 13.34 8.55 -7.12
CA PHE A 196 14.58 7.78 -7.07
C PHE A 196 14.68 6.77 -8.23
N PHE A 197 13.64 5.95 -8.47
CA PHE A 197 13.70 4.85 -9.44
C PHE A 197 13.73 5.30 -10.90
N ILE A 198 13.08 6.41 -11.25
CA ILE A 198 13.04 6.91 -12.64
C ILE A 198 14.43 7.40 -13.09
N PRO A 199 15.09 8.34 -12.39
CA PRO A 199 16.40 8.82 -12.81
C PRO A 199 17.50 7.75 -12.77
N THR A 200 17.34 6.73 -11.90
CA THR A 200 18.30 5.62 -11.80
C THR A 200 18.06 4.50 -12.81
N GLY A 201 17.09 4.65 -13.73
CA GLY A 201 16.81 3.69 -14.79
C GLY A 201 16.12 2.40 -14.33
N HIS A 202 15.54 2.40 -13.13
CA HIS A 202 14.90 1.23 -12.52
C HIS A 202 13.38 1.17 -12.78
N VAL A 203 12.92 1.57 -13.98
CA VAL A 203 11.51 1.48 -14.39
C VAL A 203 11.44 0.92 -15.81
N LEU A 204 10.72 -0.18 -16.00
CA LEU A 204 10.39 -0.75 -17.31
C LEU A 204 9.13 -0.06 -17.82
N TRP A 205 9.28 0.95 -18.67
CA TRP A 205 8.18 1.82 -19.08
C TRP A 205 7.05 1.08 -19.79
N GLU A 206 7.35 0.19 -20.74
CA GLU A 206 6.34 -0.54 -21.50
C GLU A 206 5.46 -1.40 -20.59
N ILE A 207 6.09 -2.24 -19.76
CA ILE A 207 5.40 -3.10 -18.81
C ILE A 207 4.72 -2.24 -17.73
N GLY A 208 5.43 -1.23 -17.20
CA GLY A 208 4.95 -0.34 -16.16
C GLY A 208 3.68 0.41 -16.56
N LEU A 209 3.60 0.94 -17.79
CA LEU A 209 2.41 1.63 -18.30
C LEU A 209 1.25 0.66 -18.53
N MET A 210 1.51 -0.52 -19.08
CA MET A 210 0.48 -1.54 -19.28
C MET A 210 -0.14 -1.96 -17.94
N ILE A 211 0.69 -2.33 -16.95
CA ILE A 211 0.18 -2.74 -15.65
C ILE A 211 -0.43 -1.54 -14.86
N ALA A 212 -0.02 -0.30 -15.14
CA ALA A 212 -0.63 0.89 -14.56
C ALA A 212 -2.09 1.05 -15.00
N VAL A 213 -2.38 0.85 -16.31
CA VAL A 213 -3.76 0.88 -16.82
C VAL A 213 -4.62 -0.18 -16.12
N CYS A 214 -4.13 -1.42 -16.04
CA CYS A 214 -4.85 -2.50 -15.36
C CYS A 214 -5.05 -2.21 -13.87
N ASN A 215 -4.03 -1.63 -13.21
CA ASN A 215 -4.08 -1.24 -11.80
C ASN A 215 -5.13 -0.13 -11.58
N VAL A 216 -5.20 0.88 -12.46
CA VAL A 216 -6.24 1.94 -12.42
C VAL A 216 -7.64 1.35 -12.56
N LEU A 217 -7.84 0.39 -13.47
CA LEU A 217 -9.13 -0.29 -13.62
C LEU A 217 -9.51 -1.08 -12.36
N GLY A 218 -8.55 -1.81 -11.78
CA GLY A 218 -8.72 -2.49 -10.51
C GLY A 218 -9.03 -1.53 -9.36
N ALA A 219 -8.30 -0.42 -9.29
CA ALA A 219 -8.50 0.62 -8.27
C ALA A 219 -9.90 1.27 -8.40
N PHE A 220 -10.40 1.43 -9.63
CA PHE A 220 -11.77 1.89 -9.87
C PHE A 220 -12.78 0.97 -9.18
N VAL A 221 -12.68 -0.33 -9.41
CA VAL A 221 -13.57 -1.32 -8.81
C VAL A 221 -13.40 -1.36 -7.30
N GLY A 222 -12.16 -1.33 -6.80
CA GLY A 222 -11.86 -1.34 -5.37
C GLY A 222 -12.47 -0.16 -4.61
N VAL A 223 -12.32 1.07 -5.13
CA VAL A 223 -12.96 2.26 -4.52
C VAL A 223 -14.49 2.18 -4.60
N PHE A 224 -15.03 1.72 -5.74
CA PHE A 224 -16.49 1.57 -5.89
C PHE A 224 -17.06 0.62 -4.83
N LEU A 225 -16.43 -0.54 -4.63
CA LEU A 225 -16.83 -1.51 -3.60
C LEU A 225 -16.68 -0.94 -2.20
N ALA A 226 -15.56 -0.25 -1.92
CA ALA A 226 -15.30 0.38 -0.63
C ALA A 226 -16.36 1.44 -0.29
N LEU A 227 -16.70 2.31 -1.22
CA LEU A 227 -17.72 3.35 -1.03
C LEU A 227 -19.14 2.78 -0.94
N ARG A 228 -19.43 1.70 -1.68
CA ARG A 228 -20.76 1.07 -1.69
C ARG A 228 -21.05 0.29 -0.42
N TYR A 229 -20.09 -0.47 0.06
CA TYR A 229 -20.27 -1.40 1.18
C TYR A 229 -19.69 -0.89 2.52
N GLY A 230 -18.93 0.21 2.48
CA GLY A 230 -18.46 0.93 3.66
C GLY A 230 -17.42 0.20 4.51
N SER A 231 -17.25 0.70 5.73
CA SER A 231 -16.18 0.28 6.64
C SER A 231 -16.23 -1.19 7.05
N GLN A 232 -17.43 -1.77 7.19
CA GLN A 232 -17.56 -3.18 7.56
C GLN A 232 -17.04 -4.12 6.46
N PHE A 233 -17.32 -3.82 5.20
CA PHE A 233 -16.79 -4.56 4.07
C PHE A 233 -15.26 -4.47 4.02
N ILE A 234 -14.72 -3.25 4.14
CA ILE A 234 -13.28 -3.01 4.12
C ILE A 234 -12.60 -3.78 5.25
N ARG A 235 -13.19 -3.81 6.45
CA ARG A 235 -12.67 -4.56 7.59
C ARG A 235 -12.58 -6.06 7.30
N ILE A 236 -13.65 -6.67 6.76
CA ILE A 236 -13.68 -8.09 6.42
C ILE A 236 -12.66 -8.39 5.33
N PHE A 237 -12.61 -7.56 4.30
CA PHE A 237 -11.65 -7.69 3.21
C PHE A 237 -10.21 -7.52 3.69
N PHE A 238 -9.95 -6.58 4.62
CA PHE A 238 -8.65 -6.41 5.27
C PHE A 238 -8.22 -7.66 6.03
N LEU A 239 -9.10 -8.24 6.85
CA LEU A 239 -8.82 -9.49 7.57
C LEU A 239 -8.53 -10.66 6.62
N PHE A 240 -9.33 -10.81 5.57
CA PHE A 240 -9.11 -11.84 4.56
C PHE A 240 -7.73 -11.66 3.89
N LEU A 241 -7.40 -10.44 3.50
CA LEU A 241 -6.09 -10.11 2.93
C LEU A 241 -4.96 -10.46 3.91
N LEU A 242 -5.06 -10.05 5.18
CA LEU A 242 -4.02 -10.34 6.18
C LEU A 242 -3.80 -11.85 6.34
N VAL A 243 -4.86 -12.65 6.45
CA VAL A 243 -4.75 -14.12 6.55
C VAL A 243 -4.08 -14.70 5.31
N PHE A 244 -4.51 -14.28 4.11
CA PHE A 244 -3.92 -14.71 2.85
C PHE A 244 -2.41 -14.40 2.80
N LEU A 245 -2.02 -13.19 3.20
CA LEU A 245 -0.63 -12.75 3.18
C LEU A 245 0.23 -13.46 4.22
N ILE A 246 -0.31 -13.74 5.41
CA ILE A 246 0.38 -14.49 6.47
C ILE A 246 0.67 -15.91 5.97
N ILE A 247 -0.33 -16.59 5.41
CA ILE A 247 -0.16 -17.94 4.85
C ILE A 247 0.91 -17.93 3.75
N ARG A 248 0.80 -17.02 2.80
CA ARG A 248 1.72 -16.93 1.67
C ARG A 248 3.16 -16.62 2.11
N MET A 249 3.34 -15.64 3.00
CA MET A 249 4.68 -15.29 3.50
C MET A 249 5.25 -16.39 4.39
N GLY A 250 4.42 -17.04 5.22
CA GLY A 250 4.83 -18.18 6.02
C GLY A 250 5.38 -19.32 5.15
N LEU A 251 4.68 -19.67 4.06
CA LEU A 251 5.13 -20.69 3.10
C LEU A 251 6.38 -20.30 2.31
N SER A 252 6.69 -19.00 2.20
CA SER A 252 7.89 -18.53 1.47
C SER A 252 9.14 -18.45 2.34
N ILE A 253 8.99 -18.53 3.66
CA ILE A 253 10.08 -18.47 4.65
C ILE A 253 10.53 -19.87 5.07
N VAL A 254 9.62 -20.86 4.96
CA VAL A 254 9.88 -22.30 5.15
C VAL A 254 10.43 -22.89 3.86
#